data_2c3f4d5b41516a4d2b697ba3385900b1
#
_entry.id   2c3f4d5b41516a4d2b697ba3385900b1
#
_cell.length_a   1.000
_cell.length_b   1.000
_cell.length_c   1.000
_cell.angle_alpha   90.00
_cell.angle_beta   90.00
_cell.angle_gamma   90.00
#
_symmetry.space_group_name_H-M   'P 1'
#
loop_
_entity.id
_entity.type
_entity.pdbx_description
1 polymer ?
#
loop_
_entity_poly.entity_id
_entity_poly.type
_entity_poly.pdbx_seq_one_letter_code
_entity_poly.pdbx_strand_id
1 'polypeptide(L)'
;MGEDLHVSTWIKEIYKDKVVLKDYAVVDSQGHALAEGTSSWILVNLKTGFAEPPSNSPYPFPIQLEKSALPEMLSVLPMGEDPQLVYTERARNSDLDLNHHVNHCRYVEWILDCLSKEEIKERGIRSLQLNFVNQVPLGANVNIIRFKDTNHHAVFFGMNADMEKSPTTNRCHFQARVGFRE
;
A
#
# COMPACT_ATOMS: atom_id res chain seq x y z
N MET A 1 -29.18 6.90 -9.03
CA MET A 1 -28.61 6.45 -10.31
C MET A 1 -27.11 6.32 -10.09
N GLY A 2 -26.52 5.18 -10.50
CA GLY A 2 -25.06 5.02 -10.45
C GLY A 2 -24.42 5.80 -11.58
N GLU A 3 -23.22 6.29 -11.35
CA GLU A 3 -22.39 6.95 -12.36
C GLU A 3 -21.43 5.90 -12.93
N ASP A 4 -21.22 5.91 -14.25
CA ASP A 4 -20.28 5.01 -14.90
C ASP A 4 -18.85 5.51 -14.68
N LEU A 5 -17.98 4.64 -14.18
CA LEU A 5 -16.56 4.91 -13.97
C LEU A 5 -15.72 4.07 -14.92
N HIS A 6 -14.72 4.68 -15.53
CA HIS A 6 -13.72 3.99 -16.34
C HIS A 6 -12.42 3.85 -15.56
N VAL A 7 -12.00 2.58 -15.36
CA VAL A 7 -10.74 2.26 -14.69
C VAL A 7 -9.74 1.78 -15.73
N SER A 8 -8.60 2.40 -15.80
CA SER A 8 -7.49 2.02 -16.68
C SER A 8 -6.23 1.73 -15.90
N THR A 9 -5.41 0.83 -16.42
CA THR A 9 -4.11 0.48 -15.83
C THR A 9 -3.12 0.15 -16.94
N TRP A 10 -1.85 0.51 -16.74
CA TRP A 10 -0.75 0.27 -17.69
C TRP A 10 0.58 0.15 -16.96
N ILE A 11 1.55 -0.49 -17.60
CA ILE A 11 2.94 -0.51 -17.12
C ILE A 11 3.62 0.72 -17.69
N LYS A 12 4.12 1.61 -16.83
CA LYS A 12 4.82 2.81 -17.29
C LYS A 12 6.32 2.61 -17.48
N GLU A 13 6.92 1.76 -16.64
CA GLU A 13 8.38 1.60 -16.65
C GLU A 13 8.79 0.26 -16.00
N ILE A 14 9.94 -0.27 -16.40
CA ILE A 14 10.70 -1.26 -15.64
C ILE A 14 11.97 -0.59 -15.13
N TYR A 15 12.00 -0.31 -13.82
CA TYR A 15 13.11 0.40 -13.21
C TYR A 15 14.27 -0.54 -12.88
N LYS A 16 15.43 -0.28 -13.50
CA LYS A 16 16.70 -1.01 -13.28
C LYS A 16 16.60 -2.54 -13.40
N ASP A 17 15.69 -3.04 -14.23
CA ASP A 17 15.37 -4.47 -14.36
C ASP A 17 15.08 -5.16 -13.01
N LYS A 18 14.44 -4.45 -12.09
CA LYS A 18 14.11 -4.95 -10.74
C LYS A 18 12.66 -4.73 -10.36
N VAL A 19 12.11 -3.58 -10.74
CA VAL A 19 10.78 -3.14 -10.29
C VAL A 19 9.94 -2.79 -11.51
N VAL A 20 8.75 -3.38 -11.60
CA VAL A 20 7.74 -3.03 -12.61
C VAL A 20 6.86 -1.94 -11.99
N LEU A 21 6.86 -0.74 -12.59
CA LEU A 21 6.02 0.37 -12.20
C LEU A 21 4.72 0.32 -13.00
N LYS A 22 3.60 0.24 -12.30
CA LYS A 22 2.27 0.13 -12.89
C LYS A 22 1.40 1.27 -12.38
N ASP A 23 0.78 1.97 -13.32
CA ASP A 23 -0.09 3.10 -13.06
C ASP A 23 -1.56 2.75 -13.22
N TYR A 24 -2.39 3.56 -12.60
CA TYR A 24 -3.84 3.43 -12.57
C TYR A 24 -4.49 4.81 -12.71
N ALA A 25 -5.62 4.86 -13.40
CA ALA A 25 -6.48 6.04 -13.43
C ALA A 25 -7.94 5.61 -13.36
N VAL A 26 -8.71 6.38 -12.60
CA VAL A 26 -10.17 6.30 -12.53
C VAL A 26 -10.71 7.62 -13.06
N VAL A 27 -11.55 7.55 -14.08
CA VAL A 27 -12.20 8.75 -14.67
C VAL A 27 -13.72 8.57 -14.70
N ASP A 28 -14.42 9.69 -14.66
CA ASP A 28 -15.88 9.72 -14.84
C ASP A 28 -16.27 9.50 -16.31
N SER A 29 -17.57 9.49 -16.59
CA SER A 29 -18.13 9.35 -17.93
C SER A 29 -17.79 10.52 -18.88
N GLN A 30 -17.31 11.64 -18.34
CA GLN A 30 -16.90 12.84 -19.09
C GLN A 30 -15.38 12.88 -19.29
N GLY A 31 -14.64 11.93 -18.74
CA GLY A 31 -13.18 11.85 -18.84
C GLY A 31 -12.42 12.66 -17.78
N HIS A 32 -13.08 13.19 -16.75
CA HIS A 32 -12.38 13.87 -15.65
C HIS A 32 -11.74 12.86 -14.73
N ALA A 33 -10.48 13.10 -14.35
CA ALA A 33 -9.74 12.25 -13.42
C ALA A 33 -10.32 12.38 -12.00
N LEU A 34 -10.76 11.26 -11.43
CA LEU A 34 -11.26 11.15 -10.07
C LEU A 34 -10.20 10.62 -9.11
N ALA A 35 -9.37 9.69 -9.57
CA ALA A 35 -8.27 9.15 -8.80
C ALA A 35 -7.15 8.68 -9.73
N GLU A 36 -5.93 8.81 -9.26
CA GLU A 36 -4.72 8.33 -9.92
C GLU A 36 -3.84 7.60 -8.92
N GLY A 37 -3.09 6.62 -9.39
CA GLY A 37 -2.22 5.84 -8.53
C GLY A 37 -1.06 5.22 -9.28
N THR A 38 0.00 4.90 -8.53
CA THR A 38 1.12 4.10 -9.01
C THR A 38 1.43 2.98 -8.03
N SER A 39 1.90 1.86 -8.52
CA SER A 39 2.36 0.74 -7.70
C SER A 39 3.69 0.20 -8.20
N SER A 40 4.50 -0.28 -7.26
CA SER A 40 5.79 -0.90 -7.51
C SER A 40 5.68 -2.40 -7.28
N TRP A 41 6.02 -3.20 -8.28
CA TRP A 41 5.92 -4.65 -8.26
C TRP A 41 7.27 -5.30 -8.42
N ILE A 42 7.51 -6.36 -7.66
CA ILE A 42 8.71 -7.21 -7.77
C ILE A 42 8.26 -8.56 -8.30
N LEU A 43 8.94 -9.06 -9.32
CA LEU A 43 8.76 -10.42 -9.81
C LEU A 43 9.39 -11.39 -8.80
N VAL A 44 8.63 -12.40 -8.37
CA VAL A 44 9.12 -13.41 -7.41
C VAL A 44 9.00 -14.79 -8.02
N ASN A 45 10.08 -15.57 -7.96
CA ASN A 45 10.05 -16.97 -8.33
C ASN A 45 9.30 -17.79 -7.28
N LEU A 46 8.19 -18.38 -7.64
CA LEU A 46 7.32 -19.13 -6.72
C LEU A 46 7.97 -20.39 -6.15
N LYS A 47 9.01 -20.94 -6.81
CA LYS A 47 9.72 -22.13 -6.32
C LYS A 47 10.80 -21.80 -5.29
N THR A 48 11.49 -20.67 -5.50
CA THR A 48 12.63 -20.28 -4.65
C THR A 48 12.26 -19.21 -3.61
N GLY A 49 11.17 -18.46 -3.82
CA GLY A 49 10.77 -17.31 -3.00
C GLY A 49 11.62 -16.06 -3.20
N PHE A 50 12.61 -16.09 -4.11
CA PHE A 50 13.50 -14.95 -4.35
C PHE A 50 12.98 -14.03 -5.48
N ALA A 51 13.36 -12.75 -5.38
CA ALA A 51 13.10 -11.79 -6.44
C ALA A 51 13.89 -12.16 -7.71
N GLU A 52 13.25 -12.01 -8.86
CA GLU A 52 13.84 -12.19 -10.18
C GLU A 52 13.76 -10.92 -11.04
N PRO A 53 14.74 -10.68 -11.91
CA PRO A 53 14.66 -9.59 -12.86
C PRO A 53 13.45 -9.76 -13.81
N PRO A 54 12.69 -8.70 -14.11
CA PRO A 54 11.63 -8.74 -15.11
C PRO A 54 12.06 -9.25 -16.49
N SER A 55 13.32 -9.06 -16.89
CA SER A 55 13.89 -9.61 -18.13
C SER A 55 13.87 -11.15 -18.20
N ASN A 56 13.79 -11.84 -17.07
CA ASN A 56 13.64 -13.31 -17.00
C ASN A 56 12.20 -13.78 -17.24
N SER A 57 11.23 -12.87 -17.33
CA SER A 57 9.85 -13.24 -17.58
C SER A 57 9.69 -13.83 -18.99
N PRO A 58 9.01 -14.98 -19.14
CA PRO A 58 8.69 -15.51 -20.46
C PRO A 58 7.63 -14.69 -21.21
N TYR A 59 7.00 -13.74 -20.50
CA TYR A 59 5.94 -12.89 -21.05
C TYR A 59 6.43 -11.45 -21.18
N PRO A 60 6.13 -10.77 -22.31
CA PRO A 60 6.50 -9.37 -22.47
C PRO A 60 5.70 -8.46 -21.54
N PHE A 61 6.32 -7.38 -21.11
CA PHE A 61 5.65 -6.30 -20.39
C PHE A 61 5.31 -5.19 -21.41
N PRO A 62 4.02 -4.93 -21.71
CA PRO A 62 3.60 -3.88 -22.64
C PRO A 62 3.75 -2.50 -21.97
N ILE A 63 4.92 -1.87 -22.16
CA ILE A 63 5.26 -0.59 -21.53
C ILE A 63 4.65 0.57 -22.33
N GLN A 64 4.02 1.53 -21.64
CA GLN A 64 3.47 2.76 -22.20
C GLN A 64 4.21 3.99 -21.65
N LEU A 65 5.38 4.28 -22.22
CA LEU A 65 6.27 5.35 -21.76
C LEU A 65 5.65 6.76 -21.83
N GLU A 66 4.74 6.98 -22.77
CA GLU A 66 4.08 8.28 -22.99
C GLU A 66 3.03 8.61 -21.92
N LYS A 67 2.69 7.65 -21.05
CA LYS A 67 1.58 7.78 -20.10
C LYS A 67 2.06 7.58 -18.68
N SER A 68 1.88 8.60 -17.83
CA SER A 68 2.22 8.55 -16.41
C SER A 68 1.11 9.18 -15.57
N ALA A 69 0.60 8.46 -14.57
CA ALA A 69 -0.37 8.98 -13.61
C ALA A 69 0.32 9.78 -12.51
N LEU A 70 1.32 9.18 -11.85
CA LEU A 70 2.10 9.86 -10.82
C LEU A 70 3.59 9.86 -11.22
N PRO A 71 4.29 11.00 -11.09
CA PRO A 71 5.67 11.13 -11.54
C PRO A 71 6.66 10.34 -10.67
N GLU A 72 6.34 10.12 -9.40
CA GLU A 72 7.27 9.60 -8.41
C GLU A 72 7.15 8.09 -8.20
N MET A 73 8.29 7.46 -7.96
CA MET A 73 8.35 6.10 -7.43
C MET A 73 8.13 6.13 -5.92
N LEU A 74 7.37 5.16 -5.40
CA LEU A 74 7.12 5.05 -3.96
C LEU A 74 8.43 4.79 -3.20
N SER A 75 8.67 5.61 -2.17
CA SER A 75 9.81 5.47 -1.26
C SER A 75 9.40 4.78 0.04
N VAL A 76 10.40 4.23 0.74
CA VAL A 76 10.23 3.78 2.12
C VAL A 76 9.87 4.99 2.98
N LEU A 77 8.87 4.83 3.86
CA LEU A 77 8.47 5.88 4.78
C LEU A 77 9.42 5.89 5.99
N PRO A 78 9.94 7.06 6.37
CA PRO A 78 10.73 7.16 7.59
C PRO A 78 9.86 6.93 8.82
N MET A 79 10.44 6.35 9.85
CA MET A 79 9.79 6.26 11.15
C MET A 79 9.68 7.68 11.73
N GLY A 80 8.47 8.04 12.19
CA GLY A 80 8.21 9.36 12.76
C GLY A 80 8.59 9.45 14.25
N GLU A 81 8.26 10.58 14.85
CA GLU A 81 8.39 10.85 16.29
C GLU A 81 7.13 10.48 17.07
N ASP A 82 7.22 10.37 18.39
CA ASP A 82 6.12 10.15 19.33
C ASP A 82 5.18 8.99 18.93
N PRO A 83 5.67 7.73 18.87
CA PRO A 83 4.87 6.59 18.47
C PRO A 83 3.75 6.32 19.49
N GLN A 84 2.53 6.19 19.01
CA GLN A 84 1.35 5.86 19.81
C GLN A 84 0.69 4.60 19.27
N LEU A 85 0.46 3.61 20.13
CA LEU A 85 -0.36 2.45 19.79
C LEU A 85 -1.82 2.90 19.67
N VAL A 86 -2.41 2.76 18.47
CA VAL A 86 -3.81 3.08 18.24
C VAL A 86 -4.70 1.90 18.61
N TYR A 87 -4.43 0.73 18.03
CA TYR A 87 -5.08 -0.54 18.39
C TYR A 87 -4.25 -1.73 17.89
N THR A 88 -4.67 -2.94 18.29
CA THR A 88 -4.09 -4.19 17.82
C THR A 88 -5.13 -4.96 17.01
N GLU A 89 -4.81 -5.24 15.75
CA GLU A 89 -5.64 -6.07 14.88
C GLU A 89 -5.14 -7.51 14.87
N ARG A 90 -6.07 -8.46 14.80
CA ARG A 90 -5.77 -9.87 14.65
C ARG A 90 -6.20 -10.36 13.27
N ALA A 91 -5.27 -10.85 12.47
CA ALA A 91 -5.56 -11.40 11.16
C ALA A 91 -6.51 -12.62 11.26
N ARG A 92 -7.65 -12.56 10.55
CA ARG A 92 -8.73 -13.55 10.56
C ARG A 92 -8.82 -14.25 9.21
N ASN A 93 -9.54 -15.38 9.13
CA ASN A 93 -9.79 -16.06 7.87
C ASN A 93 -10.47 -15.18 6.81
N SER A 94 -11.36 -14.26 7.24
CA SER A 94 -12.04 -13.32 6.35
C SER A 94 -11.11 -12.26 5.76
N ASP A 95 -9.91 -12.09 6.29
CA ASP A 95 -8.93 -11.12 5.83
C ASP A 95 -8.02 -11.70 4.74
N LEU A 96 -8.02 -13.03 4.55
CA LEU A 96 -7.11 -13.69 3.63
C LEU A 96 -7.62 -13.66 2.19
N ASP A 97 -6.68 -13.58 1.25
CA ASP A 97 -6.90 -13.79 -0.18
C ASP A 97 -6.67 -15.26 -0.57
N LEU A 98 -6.73 -15.55 -1.87
CA LEU A 98 -6.52 -16.88 -2.43
C LEU A 98 -5.09 -17.42 -2.23
N ASN A 99 -4.12 -16.54 -1.92
CA ASN A 99 -2.74 -16.92 -1.61
C ASN A 99 -2.51 -17.20 -0.12
N HIS A 100 -3.59 -17.21 0.68
CA HIS A 100 -3.57 -17.37 2.13
C HIS A 100 -2.77 -16.27 2.88
N HIS A 101 -2.67 -15.09 2.31
CA HIS A 101 -2.11 -13.89 2.93
C HIS A 101 -3.19 -12.86 3.17
N VAL A 102 -2.98 -11.97 4.14
CA VAL A 102 -3.89 -10.86 4.35
C VAL A 102 -4.00 -10.03 3.07
N ASN A 103 -5.24 -9.89 2.59
CA ASN A 103 -5.56 -9.13 1.38
C ASN A 103 -5.11 -7.66 1.52
N HIS A 104 -4.58 -7.09 0.45
CA HIS A 104 -4.07 -5.72 0.42
C HIS A 104 -5.11 -4.68 0.87
N CYS A 105 -6.40 -4.88 0.57
CA CYS A 105 -7.47 -3.97 0.99
C CYS A 105 -7.64 -3.94 2.50
N ARG A 106 -7.34 -5.03 3.23
CA ARG A 106 -7.47 -5.08 4.68
C ARG A 106 -6.55 -4.10 5.39
N TYR A 107 -5.33 -3.95 4.89
CA TYR A 107 -4.40 -2.96 5.44
C TYR A 107 -4.95 -1.53 5.31
N VAL A 108 -5.65 -1.24 4.20
CA VAL A 108 -6.30 0.06 4.01
C VAL A 108 -7.43 0.24 5.02
N GLU A 109 -8.27 -0.77 5.23
CA GLU A 109 -9.34 -0.74 6.23
C GLU A 109 -8.78 -0.50 7.63
N TRP A 110 -7.74 -1.23 8.04
CA TRP A 110 -7.08 -1.05 9.33
C TRP A 110 -6.53 0.36 9.54
N ILE A 111 -6.01 0.99 8.47
CA ILE A 111 -5.52 2.37 8.53
C ILE A 111 -6.69 3.35 8.64
N LEU A 112 -7.78 3.14 7.89
CA LEU A 112 -8.97 3.99 7.95
C LEU A 112 -9.63 3.94 9.33
N ASP A 113 -9.63 2.79 9.99
CA ASP A 113 -10.14 2.61 11.35
C ASP A 113 -9.30 3.36 12.41
N CYS A 114 -8.06 3.75 12.08
CA CYS A 114 -7.22 4.61 12.91
C CYS A 114 -7.55 6.10 12.81
N LEU A 115 -8.33 6.51 11.82
CA LEU A 115 -8.64 7.91 11.57
C LEU A 115 -9.90 8.32 12.33
N SER A 116 -9.88 9.53 12.88
CA SER A 116 -11.06 10.12 13.52
C SER A 116 -12.12 10.48 12.47
N LYS A 117 -13.37 10.62 12.95
CA LYS A 117 -14.47 11.09 12.09
C LYS A 117 -14.20 12.47 11.51
N GLU A 118 -13.53 13.34 12.26
CA GLU A 118 -13.12 14.68 11.82
C GLU A 118 -12.12 14.59 10.68
N GLU A 119 -11.08 13.76 10.80
CA GLU A 119 -10.08 13.56 9.74
C GLU A 119 -10.70 13.05 8.44
N ILE A 120 -11.66 12.13 8.53
CA ILE A 120 -12.33 11.59 7.35
C ILE A 120 -13.31 12.58 6.73
N LYS A 121 -14.17 13.23 7.55
CA LYS A 121 -15.29 14.04 7.05
C LYS A 121 -14.95 15.50 6.80
N GLU A 122 -14.16 16.10 7.70
CA GLU A 122 -13.88 17.54 7.65
C GLU A 122 -12.61 17.83 6.85
N ARG A 123 -11.53 17.12 7.15
CA ARG A 123 -10.28 17.26 6.39
C ARG A 123 -10.33 16.54 5.04
N GLY A 124 -10.93 15.36 4.99
CA GLY A 124 -11.02 14.53 3.80
C GLY A 124 -9.68 13.96 3.36
N ILE A 125 -9.67 12.70 2.98
CA ILE A 125 -8.45 12.02 2.50
C ILE A 125 -8.16 12.49 1.06
N ARG A 126 -6.93 12.93 0.81
CA ARG A 126 -6.42 13.31 -0.51
C ARG A 126 -5.52 12.23 -1.12
N SER A 127 -4.67 11.61 -0.30
CA SER A 127 -3.73 10.61 -0.78
C SER A 127 -3.50 9.51 0.25
N LEU A 128 -3.15 8.33 -0.24
CA LEU A 128 -2.72 7.19 0.56
C LEU A 128 -1.51 6.56 -0.09
N GLN A 129 -0.43 6.42 0.66
CA GLN A 129 0.70 5.56 0.31
C GLN A 129 0.70 4.35 1.24
N LEU A 130 0.90 3.15 0.69
CA LEU A 130 1.00 1.91 1.46
C LEU A 130 2.17 1.08 0.95
N ASN A 131 3.11 0.79 1.82
CA ASN A 131 4.26 -0.06 1.54
C ASN A 131 4.08 -1.39 2.27
N PHE A 132 4.00 -2.48 1.52
CA PHE A 132 3.96 -3.84 2.07
C PHE A 132 5.41 -4.31 2.31
N VAL A 133 5.75 -4.57 3.56
CA VAL A 133 7.12 -4.94 3.97
C VAL A 133 7.23 -6.43 4.22
N ASN A 134 6.33 -6.99 5.04
CA ASN A 134 6.24 -8.40 5.33
C ASN A 134 4.79 -8.86 5.36
N GLN A 135 4.55 -10.08 4.91
CA GLN A 135 3.23 -10.70 4.96
C GLN A 135 2.75 -10.86 6.41
N VAL A 136 1.45 -10.66 6.64
CA VAL A 136 0.82 -10.96 7.91
C VAL A 136 0.21 -12.36 7.82
N PRO A 137 0.67 -13.33 8.62
CA PRO A 137 0.09 -14.66 8.63
C PRO A 137 -1.24 -14.70 9.39
N LEU A 138 -2.06 -15.71 9.08
CA LEU A 138 -3.31 -15.98 9.81
C LEU A 138 -3.07 -16.06 11.32
N GLY A 139 -3.90 -15.38 12.09
CA GLY A 139 -3.89 -15.38 13.56
C GLY A 139 -2.82 -14.49 14.18
N ALA A 140 -1.95 -13.85 13.39
CA ALA A 140 -0.99 -12.89 13.91
C ALA A 140 -1.69 -11.64 14.47
N ASN A 141 -1.13 -11.08 15.53
CA ASN A 141 -1.54 -9.80 16.07
C ASN A 141 -0.61 -8.71 15.53
N VAL A 142 -1.21 -7.64 14.99
CA VAL A 142 -0.52 -6.49 14.42
C VAL A 142 -0.85 -5.25 15.22
N ASN A 143 0.15 -4.65 15.83
CA ASN A 143 0.02 -3.36 16.50
C ASN A 143 0.06 -2.25 15.45
N ILE A 144 -0.99 -1.44 15.38
CA ILE A 144 -1.04 -0.27 14.52
C ILE A 144 -0.52 0.92 15.31
N ILE A 145 0.64 1.40 14.94
CA ILE A 145 1.34 2.51 15.57
C ILE A 145 1.13 3.75 14.71
N ARG A 146 0.62 4.82 15.29
CA ARG A 146 0.55 6.14 14.68
C ARG A 146 1.71 6.99 15.19
N PHE A 147 2.38 7.69 14.31
CA PHE A 147 3.40 8.67 14.64
C PHE A 147 2.81 10.07 14.62
N LYS A 148 3.51 11.00 15.28
CA LYS A 148 3.12 12.41 15.29
C LYS A 148 2.93 12.91 13.86
N ASP A 149 1.79 13.52 13.61
CA ASP A 149 1.45 14.07 12.31
C ASP A 149 2.40 15.22 11.93
N THR A 150 2.82 15.20 10.69
CA THR A 150 3.58 16.31 10.09
C THR A 150 2.77 16.90 8.94
N ASN A 151 2.62 18.23 8.91
CA ASN A 151 2.06 18.99 7.78
C ASN A 151 1.05 18.23 6.91
N HIS A 152 -0.18 18.08 7.40
CA HIS A 152 -1.29 17.44 6.68
C HIS A 152 -1.16 15.92 6.39
N HIS A 153 -0.20 15.24 7.03
CA HIS A 153 -0.03 13.79 6.86
C HIS A 153 -0.05 13.06 8.21
N ALA A 154 -0.73 11.91 8.25
CA ALA A 154 -0.62 10.93 9.30
C ALA A 154 0.21 9.73 8.82
N VAL A 155 1.13 9.24 9.64
CA VAL A 155 1.99 8.09 9.34
C VAL A 155 1.67 6.95 10.27
N PHE A 156 1.50 5.75 9.71
CA PHE A 156 1.17 4.54 10.45
C PHE A 156 2.12 3.40 10.09
N PHE A 157 2.50 2.62 11.09
CA PHE A 157 3.23 1.36 10.89
C PHE A 157 2.46 0.22 11.52
N GLY A 158 2.29 -0.86 10.79
CA GLY A 158 1.80 -2.12 11.32
C GLY A 158 2.96 -2.97 11.80
N MET A 159 3.06 -3.17 13.10
CA MET A 159 4.16 -3.88 13.75
C MET A 159 3.70 -5.21 14.32
N ASN A 160 4.55 -6.24 14.27
CA ASN A 160 4.24 -7.50 14.96
C ASN A 160 4.07 -7.26 16.46
N ALA A 161 2.92 -7.67 17.02
CA ALA A 161 2.63 -7.51 18.45
C ALA A 161 3.41 -8.52 19.33
N ASP A 162 3.74 -9.69 18.80
CA ASP A 162 4.48 -10.76 19.52
C ASP A 162 6.00 -10.52 19.47
N MET A 163 6.44 -9.43 20.10
CA MET A 163 7.82 -8.91 20.04
C MET A 163 8.90 -9.89 20.54
N GLU A 164 8.56 -10.83 21.41
CA GLU A 164 9.52 -11.78 22.00
C GLU A 164 9.94 -12.91 21.03
N LYS A 165 9.16 -13.14 19.98
CA LYS A 165 9.34 -14.31 19.08
C LYS A 165 9.92 -13.98 17.71
N SER A 166 10.16 -12.71 17.40
CA SER A 166 10.60 -12.31 16.05
C SER A 166 11.99 -11.65 16.06
N PRO A 167 12.90 -12.08 15.17
CA PRO A 167 14.17 -11.36 14.95
C PRO A 167 13.90 -9.89 14.57
N THR A 168 14.82 -9.02 14.90
CA THR A 168 14.72 -7.56 14.76
C THR A 168 14.36 -7.06 13.34
N THR A 169 14.60 -7.86 12.30
CA THR A 169 14.36 -7.53 10.90
C THR A 169 12.94 -7.77 10.42
N ASN A 170 12.12 -8.55 11.15
CA ASN A 170 10.74 -8.93 10.75
C ASN A 170 9.64 -8.25 11.59
N ARG A 171 9.90 -7.07 12.12
CA ARG A 171 8.94 -6.42 13.02
C ARG A 171 7.87 -5.60 12.30
N CYS A 172 8.17 -5.05 11.15
CA CYS A 172 7.25 -4.20 10.38
C CYS A 172 6.57 -5.03 9.29
N HIS A 173 5.24 -5.04 9.29
CA HIS A 173 4.44 -5.65 8.23
C HIS A 173 4.13 -4.67 7.11
N PHE A 174 3.80 -3.44 7.47
CA PHE A 174 3.49 -2.38 6.51
C PHE A 174 3.79 -1.00 7.05
N GLN A 175 3.92 -0.04 6.15
CA GLN A 175 4.03 1.37 6.42
C GLN A 175 2.98 2.10 5.61
N ALA A 176 2.33 3.09 6.20
CA ALA A 176 1.33 3.90 5.50
C ALA A 176 1.48 5.38 5.80
N ARG A 177 1.13 6.21 4.81
CA ARG A 177 1.01 7.65 4.94
C ARG A 177 -0.31 8.09 4.33
N VAL A 178 -1.14 8.75 5.13
CA VAL A 178 -2.41 9.33 4.72
C VAL A 178 -2.21 10.84 4.62
N GLY A 179 -2.46 11.41 3.44
CA GLY A 179 -2.48 12.85 3.22
C GLY A 179 -3.91 13.38 3.23
N PHE A 180 -4.11 14.51 3.86
CA PHE A 180 -5.41 15.19 3.96
C PHE A 180 -5.47 16.40 3.04
N ARG A 181 -6.69 16.88 2.76
CA ARG A 181 -6.90 18.15 2.06
C ARG A 181 -6.51 19.32 2.97
N GLU A 182 -6.09 20.41 2.36
CA GLU A 182 -5.81 21.68 3.04
C GLU A 182 -7.09 22.39 3.45
#